data_8e90cc229a5d58268d89b5dfd1bc03d1
#
_entry.id   8e90cc229a5d58268d89b5dfd1bc03d1
#
_cell.length_a   1.000
_cell.length_b   1.000
_cell.length_c   1.000
_cell.angle_alpha   90.00
_cell.angle_beta   90.00
_cell.angle_gamma   90.00
#
_symmetry.space_group_name_H-M   'P 1'
#
loop_
_entity.id
_entity.type
_entity.pdbx_description
1 polymer ?
#
loop_
_entity_poly.entity_id
_entity_poly.type
_entity_poly.pdbx_seq_one_letter_code
_entity_poly.pdbx_strand_id
1 'polypeptide(L)'
;MCIRDRADSVVRKLQEYIIDYRTTKAKEDCLYLERLFKERQQEYYDAQKKYADYMDSHDNIILQSVRAEQERLQNDMSLAYQVYSQVANQLQVARAKVQEEKPVFAVVEPAVIPLYPSGTSRKIYVLASIFLSVCIVISWKLLGEDILNKFKEIRA
;
A
#
# COMPACT_ATOMS: atom_id res chain seq x y z
N MET A 1 -24.95 13.24 -14.96
CA MET A 1 -23.68 12.73 -14.40
C MET A 1 -23.72 11.21 -14.51
N CYS A 2 -22.95 10.64 -15.43
CA CYS A 2 -23.01 9.20 -15.74
C CYS A 2 -22.34 8.37 -14.63
N ILE A 3 -22.80 7.13 -14.45
CA ILE A 3 -22.22 6.17 -13.46
C ILE A 3 -20.72 6.01 -13.70
N ARG A 4 -20.28 6.03 -14.95
CA ARG A 4 -18.86 6.01 -15.35
C ARG A 4 -18.08 7.18 -14.76
N ASP A 5 -18.60 8.42 -14.87
CA ASP A 5 -17.89 9.60 -14.35
C ASP A 5 -17.71 9.55 -12.84
N ARG A 6 -18.64 8.91 -12.12
CA ARG A 6 -18.52 8.66 -10.66
C ARG A 6 -17.46 7.62 -10.37
N ALA A 7 -17.44 6.51 -11.11
CA ALA A 7 -16.43 5.46 -10.92
C ALA A 7 -15.02 6.01 -11.17
N ASP A 8 -14.81 6.72 -12.28
CA ASP A 8 -13.52 7.32 -12.62
C ASP A 8 -13.09 8.38 -11.59
N SER A 9 -14.02 9.18 -11.06
CA SER A 9 -13.68 10.17 -10.02
C SER A 9 -13.34 9.53 -8.67
N VAL A 10 -13.99 8.41 -8.31
CA VAL A 10 -13.65 7.64 -7.09
C VAL A 10 -12.28 7.00 -7.22
N VAL A 11 -12.00 6.34 -8.35
CA VAL A 11 -10.70 5.72 -8.62
C VAL A 11 -9.59 6.77 -8.55
N ARG A 12 -9.76 7.92 -9.19
CA ARG A 12 -8.77 9.00 -9.17
C ARG A 12 -8.51 9.55 -7.76
N LYS A 13 -9.56 9.80 -6.98
CA LYS A 13 -9.41 10.25 -5.59
C LYS A 13 -8.75 9.21 -4.70
N LEU A 14 -9.07 7.94 -4.89
CA LEU A 14 -8.44 6.85 -4.16
C LEU A 14 -6.94 6.74 -4.50
N GLN A 15 -6.60 6.85 -5.78
CA GLN A 15 -5.21 6.87 -6.25
C GLN A 15 -4.44 8.04 -5.64
N GLU A 16 -4.99 9.25 -5.69
CA GLU A 16 -4.40 10.46 -5.11
C GLU A 16 -4.17 10.30 -3.61
N TYR A 17 -5.16 9.78 -2.88
CA TYR A 17 -5.05 9.55 -1.44
C TYR A 17 -3.97 8.50 -1.09
N ILE A 18 -3.91 7.38 -1.81
CA ILE A 18 -2.91 6.32 -1.57
C ILE A 18 -1.50 6.83 -1.89
N ILE A 19 -1.33 7.60 -2.97
CA ILE A 19 -0.05 8.20 -3.34
C ILE A 19 0.39 9.17 -2.25
N ASP A 20 -0.48 10.06 -1.85
CA ASP A 20 -0.19 11.07 -0.83
C ASP A 20 0.17 10.42 0.52
N TYR A 21 -0.61 9.47 0.97
CA TYR A 21 -0.34 8.74 2.22
C TYR A 21 1.03 8.03 2.22
N ARG A 22 1.36 7.29 1.16
CA ARG A 22 2.63 6.56 1.06
C ARG A 22 3.82 7.50 0.93
N THR A 23 3.70 8.50 0.06
CA THR A 23 4.79 9.47 -0.17
C THR A 23 5.04 10.37 1.04
N THR A 24 4.00 10.72 1.80
CA THR A 24 4.14 11.54 3.01
C THR A 24 4.96 10.82 4.06
N LYS A 25 4.64 9.56 4.37
CA LYS A 25 5.42 8.76 5.32
C LYS A 25 6.88 8.61 4.90
N ALA A 26 7.13 8.25 3.64
CA ALA A 26 8.50 8.12 3.13
C ALA A 26 9.28 9.45 3.19
N LYS A 27 8.62 10.59 2.95
CA LYS A 27 9.22 11.92 3.11
C LYS A 27 9.55 12.26 4.56
N GLU A 28 8.66 11.93 5.51
CA GLU A 28 8.91 12.15 6.94
C GLU A 28 10.12 11.33 7.42
N ASP A 29 10.21 10.05 7.04
CA ASP A 29 11.36 9.20 7.33
C ASP A 29 12.65 9.77 6.73
N CYS A 30 12.60 10.27 5.50
CA CYS A 30 13.74 10.91 4.84
C CYS A 30 14.18 12.19 5.57
N LEU A 31 13.24 13.06 5.97
CA LEU A 31 13.53 14.27 6.73
C LEU A 31 14.12 13.97 8.12
N TYR A 32 13.65 12.90 8.77
CA TYR A 32 14.23 12.43 10.02
C TYR A 32 15.69 12.02 9.83
N LEU A 33 15.98 11.20 8.82
CA LEU A 33 17.33 10.76 8.51
C LEU A 33 18.25 11.90 8.05
N GLU A 34 17.73 12.94 7.40
CA GLU A 34 18.50 14.15 7.07
C GLU A 34 18.93 14.94 8.32
N ARG A 35 18.06 15.02 9.31
CA ARG A 35 18.42 15.65 10.60
C ARG A 35 19.45 14.81 11.34
N LEU A 36 19.23 13.50 11.42
CA LEU A 36 20.14 12.57 12.06
C LEU A 36 21.52 12.58 11.38
N PHE A 37 21.57 12.65 10.06
CA PHE A 37 22.80 12.74 9.29
C PHE A 37 23.61 13.99 9.66
N LYS A 38 22.97 15.16 9.76
CA LYS A 38 23.64 16.40 10.17
C LYS A 38 24.16 16.33 11.59
N GLU A 39 23.40 15.73 12.50
CA GLU A 39 23.81 15.52 13.89
C GLU A 39 25.04 14.63 13.98
N ARG A 40 25.04 13.46 13.31
CA ARG A 40 26.17 12.53 13.29
C ARG A 40 27.39 13.10 12.58
N GLN A 41 27.16 13.90 11.55
CA GLN A 41 28.23 14.62 10.86
C GLN A 41 28.94 15.61 11.81
N GLN A 42 28.17 16.33 12.63
CA GLN A 42 28.75 17.26 13.61
C GLN A 42 29.52 16.52 14.69
N GLU A 43 28.98 15.42 15.21
CA GLU A 43 29.68 14.58 16.20
C GLU A 43 31.04 14.05 15.66
N TYR A 44 31.03 13.61 14.40
CA TYR A 44 32.28 13.19 13.76
C TYR A 44 33.31 14.34 13.66
N TYR A 45 32.88 15.53 13.24
CA TYR A 45 33.78 16.68 13.15
C TYR A 45 34.28 17.13 14.54
N ASP A 46 33.44 17.05 15.56
CA ASP A 46 33.84 17.37 16.94
C ASP A 46 34.85 16.33 17.49
N ALA A 47 34.64 15.05 17.20
CA ALA A 47 35.60 13.99 17.54
C ALA A 47 36.92 14.15 16.77
N GLN A 48 36.86 14.47 15.47
CA GLN A 48 38.05 14.74 14.66
C GLN A 48 38.84 15.94 15.17
N LYS A 49 38.14 17.00 15.53
CA LYS A 49 38.78 18.21 16.12
C LYS A 49 39.46 17.89 17.45
N LYS A 50 38.80 17.16 18.35
CA LYS A 50 39.39 16.74 19.63
C LYS A 50 40.67 15.92 19.44
N TYR A 51 40.64 15.00 18.45
CA TYR A 51 41.82 14.20 18.15
C TYR A 51 42.96 15.10 17.60
N ALA A 52 42.66 16.01 16.65
CA ALA A 52 43.65 16.92 16.10
C ALA A 52 44.25 17.87 17.17
N ASP A 53 43.40 18.52 17.96
CA ASP A 53 43.82 19.43 19.03
C ASP A 53 44.72 18.71 20.07
N TYR A 54 44.39 17.43 20.36
CA TYR A 54 45.22 16.61 21.24
C TYR A 54 46.59 16.27 20.65
N MET A 55 46.62 15.92 19.35
CA MET A 55 47.89 15.64 18.64
C MET A 55 48.78 16.87 18.57
N ASP A 56 48.22 18.03 18.24
CA ASP A 56 48.96 19.29 18.12
C ASP A 56 49.57 19.73 19.49
N SER A 57 48.88 19.44 20.59
CA SER A 57 49.36 19.81 21.93
C SER A 57 50.40 18.85 22.52
N HIS A 58 50.56 17.63 21.96
CA HIS A 58 51.41 16.56 22.53
C HIS A 58 52.44 15.99 21.51
N ASP A 59 52.79 16.74 20.50
CA ASP A 59 53.61 16.29 19.36
C ASP A 59 54.97 15.69 19.76
N ASN A 60 55.55 16.05 20.93
CA ASN A 60 56.86 15.61 21.38
C ASN A 60 56.87 14.78 22.66
N ILE A 61 55.75 14.28 23.13
CA ILE A 61 55.63 13.59 24.39
C ILE A 61 55.54 12.07 24.24
N ILE A 62 56.57 11.33 24.63
CA ILE A 62 56.67 9.86 24.54
C ILE A 62 56.16 9.19 25.83
N LEU A 63 55.13 9.69 26.44
CA LEU A 63 54.56 9.04 27.63
C LEU A 63 53.50 8.00 27.22
N GLN A 64 53.50 6.85 27.94
CA GLN A 64 52.55 5.75 27.72
C GLN A 64 51.08 6.21 27.90
N SER A 65 50.85 7.12 28.87
CA SER A 65 49.52 7.70 29.11
C SER A 65 49.03 8.57 27.94
N VAL A 66 49.93 9.30 27.30
CA VAL A 66 49.61 10.13 26.12
C VAL A 66 49.21 9.25 24.93
N ARG A 67 49.92 8.13 24.72
CA ARG A 67 49.58 7.16 23.67
C ARG A 67 48.24 6.50 23.90
N ALA A 68 47.92 6.12 25.17
CA ALA A 68 46.63 5.52 25.48
C ALA A 68 45.46 6.47 25.22
N GLU A 69 45.63 7.77 25.55
CA GLU A 69 44.60 8.78 25.28
C GLU A 69 44.47 9.11 23.79
N GLN A 70 45.58 9.14 23.05
CA GLN A 70 45.58 9.27 21.61
C GLN A 70 44.79 8.12 20.94
N GLU A 71 45.08 6.87 21.38
CA GLU A 71 44.37 5.70 20.85
C GLU A 71 42.88 5.74 21.16
N ARG A 72 42.50 6.20 22.35
CA ARG A 72 41.11 6.38 22.77
C ARG A 72 40.41 7.40 21.85
N LEU A 73 40.99 8.59 21.64
CA LEU A 73 40.42 9.63 20.79
C LEU A 73 40.35 9.20 19.34
N GLN A 74 41.34 8.44 18.86
CA GLN A 74 41.31 7.87 17.51
C GLN A 74 40.17 6.85 17.34
N ASN A 75 39.96 6.02 18.37
CA ASN A 75 38.86 5.05 18.40
C ASN A 75 37.48 5.77 18.41
N ASP A 76 37.36 6.83 19.25
CA ASP A 76 36.14 7.64 19.32
C ASP A 76 35.82 8.30 17.96
N MET A 77 36.81 8.87 17.28
CA MET A 77 36.69 9.44 15.95
C MET A 77 36.30 8.36 14.92
N SER A 78 36.93 7.18 14.99
CA SER A 78 36.63 6.06 14.10
C SER A 78 35.20 5.55 14.28
N LEU A 79 34.74 5.45 15.53
CA LEU A 79 33.37 5.07 15.85
C LEU A 79 32.37 6.11 15.34
N ALA A 80 32.63 7.40 15.58
CA ALA A 80 31.79 8.49 15.07
C ALA A 80 31.70 8.48 13.54
N TYR A 81 32.82 8.21 12.85
CA TYR A 81 32.86 8.05 11.40
C TYR A 81 32.02 6.86 10.92
N GLN A 82 32.10 5.71 11.59
CA GLN A 82 31.31 4.53 11.23
C GLN A 82 29.81 4.81 11.34
N VAL A 83 29.37 5.44 12.45
CA VAL A 83 27.98 5.82 12.65
C VAL A 83 27.51 6.82 11.60
N TYR A 84 28.30 7.87 11.33
CA TYR A 84 28.04 8.85 10.28
C TYR A 84 27.89 8.18 8.92
N SER A 85 28.81 7.31 8.55
CA SER A 85 28.81 6.56 7.29
C SER A 85 27.58 5.66 7.17
N GLN A 86 27.17 4.99 8.25
CA GLN A 86 25.99 4.14 8.28
C GLN A 86 24.71 4.97 8.08
N VAL A 87 24.59 6.10 8.74
CA VAL A 87 23.42 7.01 8.58
C VAL A 87 23.41 7.61 7.18
N ALA A 88 24.57 7.94 6.60
CA ALA A 88 24.67 8.39 5.21
C ALA A 88 24.09 7.35 4.23
N ASN A 89 24.44 6.09 4.41
CA ASN A 89 23.91 5.00 3.58
C ASN A 89 22.39 4.84 3.76
N GLN A 90 21.89 4.90 4.99
CA GLN A 90 20.46 4.84 5.27
C GLN A 90 19.70 6.01 4.63
N LEU A 91 20.27 7.21 4.65
CA LEU A 91 19.68 8.39 3.99
C LEU A 91 19.59 8.21 2.47
N GLN A 92 20.62 7.62 1.83
CA GLN A 92 20.57 7.32 0.40
C GLN A 92 19.43 6.33 0.08
N VAL A 93 19.30 5.29 0.87
CA VAL A 93 18.20 4.30 0.72
C VAL A 93 16.83 4.96 0.94
N ALA A 94 16.69 5.83 1.95
CA ALA A 94 15.45 6.54 2.19
C ALA A 94 15.08 7.49 1.03
N ARG A 95 16.07 8.18 0.45
CA ARG A 95 15.86 9.04 -0.74
C ARG A 95 15.42 8.22 -1.96
N ALA A 96 16.01 7.06 -2.20
CA ALA A 96 15.59 6.14 -3.25
C ALA A 96 14.14 5.68 -3.01
N LYS A 97 13.79 5.30 -1.77
CA LYS A 97 12.45 4.87 -1.40
C LYS A 97 11.39 5.96 -1.64
N VAL A 98 11.67 7.23 -1.36
CA VAL A 98 10.75 8.34 -1.69
C VAL A 98 10.43 8.41 -3.18
N GLN A 99 11.39 8.05 -4.04
CA GLN A 99 11.18 8.02 -5.50
C GLN A 99 10.39 6.78 -5.93
N GLU A 100 10.67 5.63 -5.33
CA GLU A 100 9.97 4.36 -5.62
C GLU A 100 8.49 4.39 -5.16
N GLU A 101 8.20 5.08 -4.06
CA GLU A 101 6.83 5.23 -3.53
C GLU A 101 5.95 6.18 -4.36
N LYS A 102 6.42 6.67 -5.51
CA LYS A 102 5.58 7.32 -6.52
C LYS A 102 4.98 6.25 -7.43
N PRO A 103 3.88 5.58 -7.02
CA PRO A 103 3.35 4.48 -7.80
C PRO A 103 2.79 5.00 -9.12
N VAL A 104 3.22 4.40 -10.22
CA VAL A 104 2.57 4.55 -11.50
C VAL A 104 1.39 3.59 -11.52
N PHE A 105 0.19 4.08 -11.21
CA PHE A 105 -1.01 3.27 -11.36
C PHE A 105 -1.36 3.18 -12.85
N ALA A 106 -1.25 1.99 -13.40
CA ALA A 106 -1.82 1.69 -14.70
C ALA A 106 -3.28 1.26 -14.51
N VAL A 107 -4.21 1.98 -15.11
CA VAL A 107 -5.61 1.53 -15.20
C VAL A 107 -5.64 0.38 -16.21
N VAL A 108 -5.72 -0.85 -15.70
CA VAL A 108 -5.70 -2.06 -16.53
C VAL A 108 -7.00 -2.16 -17.35
N GLU A 109 -8.12 -1.76 -16.75
CA GLU A 109 -9.42 -1.81 -17.41
C GLU A 109 -10.22 -0.53 -17.09
N PRO A 110 -10.39 0.38 -18.07
CA PRO A 110 -11.20 1.58 -17.87
C PRO A 110 -12.68 1.20 -17.72
N ALA A 111 -13.43 1.99 -16.94
CA ALA A 111 -14.87 1.81 -16.80
C ALA A 111 -15.57 1.97 -18.16
N VAL A 112 -15.95 0.85 -18.76
CA VAL A 112 -16.64 0.81 -20.07
C VAL A 112 -18.13 0.64 -19.83
N ILE A 113 -18.95 1.32 -20.65
CA ILE A 113 -20.40 1.09 -20.63
C ILE A 113 -20.64 -0.30 -21.22
N PRO A 114 -21.30 -1.22 -20.48
CA PRO A 114 -21.59 -2.54 -21.01
C PRO A 114 -22.48 -2.40 -22.26
N LEU A 115 -22.01 -2.88 -23.40
CA LEU A 115 -22.74 -2.87 -24.68
C LEU A 115 -23.95 -3.82 -24.65
N TYR A 116 -23.92 -4.78 -23.71
CA TYR A 116 -25.01 -5.76 -23.55
C TYR A 116 -25.54 -5.71 -22.12
N PRO A 117 -26.86 -5.79 -21.92
CA PRO A 117 -27.44 -5.86 -20.59
C PRO A 117 -27.00 -7.16 -19.88
N SER A 118 -26.37 -7.06 -18.70
CA SER A 118 -25.94 -8.20 -17.89
C SER A 118 -27.10 -9.00 -17.27
N GLY A 119 -28.33 -8.52 -17.43
CA GLY A 119 -29.52 -9.18 -16.94
C GLY A 119 -30.06 -10.25 -17.89
N THR A 120 -30.73 -11.27 -17.32
CA THR A 120 -31.44 -12.30 -18.10
C THR A 120 -32.36 -11.64 -19.08
N SER A 121 -32.32 -12.06 -20.35
CA SER A 121 -33.08 -11.41 -21.39
C SER A 121 -34.61 -11.54 -21.09
N ARG A 122 -35.37 -10.47 -21.34
CA ARG A 122 -36.85 -10.45 -21.16
C ARG A 122 -37.54 -11.61 -21.86
N LYS A 123 -36.96 -12.12 -22.95
CA LYS A 123 -37.45 -13.28 -23.70
C LYS A 123 -37.46 -14.57 -22.86
N ILE A 124 -36.46 -14.77 -21.99
CA ILE A 124 -36.38 -15.94 -21.12
C ILE A 124 -37.50 -15.91 -20.07
N TYR A 125 -37.81 -14.74 -19.49
CA TYR A 125 -38.93 -14.61 -18.54
C TYR A 125 -40.27 -14.91 -19.18
N VAL A 126 -40.50 -14.44 -20.43
CA VAL A 126 -41.73 -14.71 -21.18
C VAL A 126 -41.83 -16.22 -21.47
N LEU A 127 -40.75 -16.84 -21.90
CA LEU A 127 -40.73 -18.28 -22.20
C LEU A 127 -40.96 -19.14 -20.98
N ALA A 128 -40.35 -18.76 -19.83
CA ALA A 128 -40.55 -19.42 -18.54
C ALA A 128 -42.01 -19.25 -18.05
N SER A 129 -42.65 -18.08 -18.22
CA SER A 129 -44.01 -17.87 -17.79
C SER A 129 -45.02 -18.68 -18.66
N ILE A 130 -44.76 -18.81 -19.95
CA ILE A 130 -45.59 -19.66 -20.87
C ILE A 130 -45.46 -21.13 -20.43
N PHE A 131 -44.22 -21.60 -20.19
CA PHE A 131 -43.99 -22.96 -19.74
C PHE A 131 -44.71 -23.27 -18.44
N LEU A 132 -44.60 -22.35 -17.47
CA LEU A 132 -45.23 -22.49 -16.15
C LEU A 132 -46.75 -22.51 -16.24
N SER A 133 -47.36 -21.68 -17.12
CA SER A 133 -48.80 -21.68 -17.34
C SER A 133 -49.31 -23.00 -17.97
N VAL A 134 -48.55 -23.56 -18.93
CA VAL A 134 -48.86 -24.86 -19.53
C VAL A 134 -48.79 -25.99 -18.47
N CYS A 135 -47.78 -25.98 -17.65
CA CYS A 135 -47.62 -26.97 -16.55
C CYS A 135 -48.83 -26.89 -15.57
N ILE A 136 -49.27 -25.68 -15.23
CA ILE A 136 -50.44 -25.48 -14.32
C ILE A 136 -51.70 -26.04 -14.95
N VAL A 137 -51.96 -25.77 -16.26
CA VAL A 137 -53.14 -26.28 -16.94
C VAL A 137 -53.13 -27.81 -17.06
N ILE A 138 -51.99 -28.40 -17.36
CA ILE A 138 -51.83 -29.86 -17.42
C ILE A 138 -52.04 -30.48 -16.05
N SER A 139 -51.44 -29.92 -15.00
CA SER A 139 -51.61 -30.37 -13.62
C SER A 139 -53.07 -30.28 -13.16
N TRP A 140 -53.77 -29.21 -13.52
CA TRP A 140 -55.17 -29.03 -13.21
C TRP A 140 -56.05 -30.05 -13.92
N LYS A 141 -55.74 -30.38 -15.17
CA LYS A 141 -56.51 -31.36 -15.92
C LYS A 141 -56.32 -32.79 -15.42
N LEU A 142 -55.05 -33.16 -15.07
CA LEU A 142 -54.75 -34.49 -14.61
C LEU A 142 -55.19 -34.74 -13.16
N LEU A 143 -54.92 -33.82 -12.26
CA LEU A 143 -55.31 -33.97 -10.83
C LEU A 143 -56.75 -33.51 -10.55
N GLY A 144 -57.21 -32.52 -11.25
CA GLY A 144 -58.56 -31.95 -11.04
C GLY A 144 -59.69 -32.90 -11.39
N GLU A 145 -59.53 -33.68 -12.49
CA GLU A 145 -60.53 -34.68 -12.87
C GLU A 145 -60.54 -35.87 -11.87
N ASP A 146 -59.37 -36.27 -11.41
CA ASP A 146 -59.28 -37.40 -10.44
C ASP A 146 -59.87 -36.99 -9.05
N ILE A 147 -59.61 -35.76 -8.60
CA ILE A 147 -60.16 -35.24 -7.37
C ILE A 147 -61.68 -35.04 -7.47
N LEU A 148 -62.16 -34.49 -8.54
CA LEU A 148 -63.60 -34.35 -8.81
C LEU A 148 -64.35 -35.67 -8.87
N ASN A 149 -63.77 -36.69 -9.51
CA ASN A 149 -64.33 -38.05 -9.58
C ASN A 149 -64.36 -38.72 -8.23
N LYS A 150 -63.25 -38.58 -7.40
CA LYS A 150 -63.24 -39.10 -6.03
C LYS A 150 -64.26 -38.39 -5.13
N PHE A 151 -64.43 -37.08 -5.29
CA PHE A 151 -65.47 -36.32 -4.52
C PHE A 151 -66.89 -36.73 -4.92
N LYS A 152 -67.13 -37.08 -6.20
CA LYS A 152 -68.40 -37.61 -6.67
C LYS A 152 -68.73 -38.99 -6.09
N GLU A 153 -67.72 -39.83 -5.98
CA GLU A 153 -67.84 -41.20 -5.41
C GLU A 153 -68.11 -41.21 -3.91
N ILE A 154 -67.58 -40.24 -3.16
CA ILE A 154 -67.81 -40.10 -1.71
C ILE A 154 -69.20 -39.52 -1.39
N ARG A 155 -69.87 -38.88 -2.39
CA ARG A 155 -71.16 -38.23 -2.20
C ARG A 155 -72.34 -39.06 -2.74
N ALA A 156 -72.09 -40.22 -3.32
CA ALA A 156 -73.11 -41.22 -3.72
C ALA A 156 -73.21 -42.31 -2.70
#